data_ad7aa52ec106c006d06d48e28a05f852
#
_entry.id   ad7aa52ec106c006d06d48e28a05f852
#
_cell.length_a   1.000
_cell.length_b   1.000
_cell.length_c   1.000
_cell.angle_alpha   90.00
_cell.angle_beta   90.00
_cell.angle_gamma   90.00
#
_symmetry.space_group_name_H-M   'P 1'
#
loop_
_entity.id
_entity.type
_entity.pdbx_description
1 polymer ?
#
loop_
_entity_poly.entity_id
_entity_poly.type
_entity_poly.pdbx_seq_one_letter_code
_entity_poly.pdbx_strand_id
1 'polypeptide(L)'
;VCGHNIIHHDAKYLFGNVAHQWMLVDTLYVSPLLFPEKPYHHLLKDDKLISDQINNPVNDCEKAHDLLMDEVARWSTLSEDKKSIYATLLDGITEFEGFLNFVNAKVLEADDLVNLIRSTYQGKICEHANIENIIVQYPCELAYALALIDTTDHRSITPAWVLCNYPNVENIVRLLRHTRCLRGCNYCNKDLDVHYNLKQYFGYD
;
A
#
# COMPACT_ATOMS: atom_id res chain seq x y z
N VAL A 1 17.35 -12.23 -2.61
CA VAL A 1 18.14 -11.01 -2.36
C VAL A 1 17.19 -9.88 -2.03
N CYS A 2 17.46 -9.10 -0.96
CA CYS A 2 16.66 -7.93 -0.65
C CYS A 2 17.46 -6.63 -0.79
N GLY A 3 16.78 -5.53 -1.03
CA GLY A 3 17.34 -4.19 -1.06
C GLY A 3 16.23 -3.14 -1.14
N HIS A 4 16.62 -1.89 -0.95
CA HIS A 4 15.72 -0.74 -1.02
C HIS A 4 15.86 -0.05 -2.37
N ASN A 5 14.85 -0.12 -3.23
CA ASN A 5 14.88 0.25 -4.65
C ASN A 5 15.82 -0.66 -5.49
N ILE A 6 15.97 -1.91 -5.09
CA ILE A 6 16.90 -2.84 -5.73
C ILE A 6 16.48 -3.15 -7.16
N ILE A 7 15.19 -3.30 -7.44
CA ILE A 7 14.67 -3.69 -8.75
C ILE A 7 15.02 -2.64 -9.82
N HIS A 8 14.77 -1.37 -9.53
CA HIS A 8 14.94 -0.30 -10.52
C HIS A 8 16.32 0.36 -10.49
N HIS A 9 17.11 0.17 -9.41
CA HIS A 9 18.41 0.80 -9.27
C HIS A 9 19.56 -0.20 -9.31
N ASP A 10 19.65 -1.10 -8.32
CA ASP A 10 20.87 -1.87 -8.08
C ASP A 10 20.97 -3.17 -8.89
N ALA A 11 19.84 -3.82 -9.18
CA ALA A 11 19.80 -5.15 -9.80
C ALA A 11 20.57 -5.20 -11.13
N LYS A 12 20.47 -4.15 -11.96
CA LYS A 12 21.18 -4.07 -13.24
C LYS A 12 22.71 -4.03 -13.08
N TYR A 13 23.21 -3.44 -11.99
CA TYR A 13 24.65 -3.34 -11.72
C TYR A 13 25.17 -4.59 -11.03
N LEU A 14 24.37 -5.20 -10.14
CA LEU A 14 24.78 -6.38 -9.38
C LEU A 14 24.69 -7.67 -10.22
N PHE A 15 23.64 -7.80 -11.03
CA PHE A 15 23.31 -9.05 -11.72
C PHE A 15 23.30 -8.92 -13.24
N GLY A 16 23.32 -7.70 -13.81
CA GLY A 16 23.26 -7.48 -15.25
C GLY A 16 22.07 -8.22 -15.88
N ASN A 17 22.33 -8.93 -16.98
CA ASN A 17 21.31 -9.66 -17.73
C ASN A 17 20.73 -10.89 -17.03
N VAL A 18 21.30 -11.33 -15.90
CA VAL A 18 20.82 -12.50 -15.14
C VAL A 18 19.98 -12.11 -13.92
N ALA A 19 19.60 -10.83 -13.78
CA ALA A 19 18.78 -10.35 -12.67
C ALA A 19 17.46 -11.14 -12.53
N HIS A 20 16.86 -11.57 -13.65
CA HIS A 20 15.65 -12.38 -13.69
C HIS A 20 15.77 -13.79 -13.06
N GLN A 21 17.00 -14.25 -12.81
CA GLN A 21 17.24 -15.54 -12.13
C GLN A 21 17.18 -15.44 -10.60
N TRP A 22 17.06 -14.23 -10.08
CA TRP A 22 17.05 -13.97 -8.64
C TRP A 22 15.67 -13.51 -8.18
N MET A 23 15.21 -14.06 -7.08
CA MET A 23 14.07 -13.49 -6.37
C MET A 23 14.53 -12.23 -5.65
N LEU A 24 14.10 -11.08 -6.15
CA LEU A 24 14.45 -9.76 -5.61
C LEU A 24 13.31 -9.25 -4.75
N VAL A 25 13.57 -8.92 -3.49
CA VAL A 25 12.62 -8.30 -2.58
C VAL A 25 12.95 -6.81 -2.49
N ASP A 26 12.04 -5.97 -2.94
CA ASP A 26 12.21 -4.51 -2.91
C ASP A 26 11.38 -3.89 -1.80
N THR A 27 12.06 -3.41 -0.76
CA THR A 27 11.40 -2.82 0.42
C THR A 27 10.82 -1.43 0.15
N LEU A 28 11.26 -0.73 -0.92
CA LEU A 28 10.77 0.61 -1.21
C LEU A 28 9.26 0.61 -1.54
N TYR A 29 8.79 -0.35 -2.34
CA TYR A 29 7.40 -0.42 -2.79
C TYR A 29 6.48 -1.04 -1.74
N VAL A 30 6.99 -1.96 -0.94
CA VAL A 30 6.25 -2.63 0.14
C VAL A 30 6.01 -1.70 1.33
N SER A 31 6.99 -0.85 1.66
CA SER A 31 6.94 0.04 2.83
C SER A 31 5.70 0.94 2.88
N PRO A 32 5.28 1.70 1.82
CA PRO A 32 4.07 2.52 1.89
C PRO A 32 2.77 1.72 1.96
N LEU A 33 2.78 0.49 1.47
CA LEU A 33 1.63 -0.41 1.57
C LEU A 33 1.40 -0.84 3.03
N LEU A 34 2.46 -1.17 3.75
CA LEU A 34 2.40 -1.71 5.10
C LEU A 34 2.44 -0.64 6.20
N PHE A 35 3.06 0.49 5.92
CA PHE A 35 3.21 1.62 6.84
C PHE A 35 2.70 2.93 6.24
N PRO A 36 1.43 3.01 5.81
CA PRO A 36 0.89 4.21 5.17
C PRO A 36 0.91 5.45 6.08
N GLU A 37 1.05 5.25 7.39
CA GLU A 37 1.19 6.32 8.39
C GLU A 37 2.59 6.92 8.50
N LYS A 38 3.62 6.27 7.95
CA LYS A 38 4.99 6.80 7.98
C LYS A 38 5.15 7.92 6.96
N PRO A 39 5.66 9.11 7.34
CA PRO A 39 5.82 10.23 6.40
C PRO A 39 6.99 10.02 5.43
N TYR A 40 7.92 9.13 5.74
CA TYR A 40 9.11 8.84 4.95
C TYR A 40 9.33 7.34 4.83
N HIS A 41 9.70 6.91 3.62
CA HIS A 41 9.97 5.52 3.27
C HIS A 41 11.40 5.31 2.75
N HIS A 42 12.30 6.26 2.97
CA HIS A 42 13.72 6.11 2.70
C HIS A 42 14.43 5.44 3.87
N LEU A 43 15.51 4.73 3.58
CA LEU A 43 16.40 4.24 4.63
C LEU A 43 16.94 5.45 5.40
N LEU A 44 16.63 5.53 6.70
CA LEU A 44 17.12 6.61 7.55
C LEU A 44 18.61 6.47 7.72
N LYS A 45 19.35 7.50 7.31
CA LYS A 45 20.77 7.65 7.59
C LYS A 45 20.90 8.43 8.90
N ASP A 46 20.88 7.71 10.02
CA ASP A 46 20.79 8.31 11.36
C ASP A 46 22.00 9.16 11.76
N ASP A 47 23.15 9.07 11.05
CA ASP A 47 24.40 9.72 11.41
C ASP A 47 24.99 10.59 10.30
N LYS A 48 24.25 11.59 9.84
CA LYS A 48 24.82 12.64 8.93
C LYS A 48 25.94 13.48 9.57
N LEU A 49 26.27 13.24 10.84
CA LEU A 49 27.26 14.03 11.57
C LEU A 49 28.65 13.38 11.61
N ILE A 50 28.79 12.12 11.17
CA ILE A 50 30.10 11.44 11.15
C ILE A 50 30.46 11.16 9.68
N SER A 51 31.43 11.92 9.15
CA SER A 51 31.82 11.94 7.73
C SER A 51 32.23 10.58 7.14
N ASP A 52 32.65 9.62 7.96
CA ASP A 52 33.19 8.32 7.53
C ASP A 52 32.12 7.24 7.31
N GLN A 53 30.85 7.51 7.70
CA GLN A 53 29.74 6.55 7.55
C GLN A 53 28.75 6.91 6.45
N ILE A 54 28.93 8.04 5.78
CA ILE A 54 27.96 8.64 4.83
C ILE A 54 27.70 7.73 3.60
N ASN A 55 28.60 6.81 3.27
CA ASN A 55 28.52 5.93 2.10
C ASN A 55 29.02 4.50 2.41
N ASN A 56 28.65 3.93 3.55
CA ASN A 56 29.00 2.54 3.82
C ASN A 56 27.91 1.61 3.25
N PRO A 57 28.18 0.86 2.15
CA PRO A 57 27.20 -0.05 1.55
C PRO A 57 26.71 -1.15 2.51
N VAL A 58 27.54 -1.54 3.50
CA VAL A 58 27.15 -2.54 4.48
C VAL A 58 26.02 -2.02 5.37
N ASN A 59 26.10 -0.78 5.83
CA ASN A 59 25.04 -0.17 6.64
C ASN A 59 23.74 -0.05 5.86
N ASP A 60 23.80 0.25 4.56
CA ASP A 60 22.60 0.32 3.72
C ASP A 60 21.97 -1.08 3.54
N CYS A 61 22.79 -2.13 3.42
CA CYS A 61 22.30 -3.52 3.37
C CYS A 61 21.67 -3.95 4.70
N GLU A 62 22.30 -3.63 5.85
CA GLU A 62 21.76 -3.93 7.18
C GLU A 62 20.41 -3.23 7.39
N LYS A 63 20.30 -1.95 7.06
CA LYS A 63 19.05 -1.18 7.16
C LYS A 63 17.96 -1.70 6.22
N ALA A 64 18.30 -2.12 5.01
CA ALA A 64 17.35 -2.73 4.09
C ALA A 64 16.85 -4.09 4.62
N HIS A 65 17.73 -4.88 5.24
CA HIS A 65 17.36 -6.12 5.91
C HIS A 65 16.42 -5.86 7.09
N ASP A 66 16.76 -4.91 7.97
CA ASP A 66 15.95 -4.59 9.14
C ASP A 66 14.56 -4.09 8.73
N LEU A 67 14.49 -3.25 7.69
CA LEU A 67 13.21 -2.81 7.13
C LEU A 67 12.41 -3.99 6.58
N LEU A 68 13.03 -4.94 5.88
CA LEU A 68 12.34 -6.15 5.43
C LEU A 68 11.78 -6.96 6.62
N MET A 69 12.53 -7.08 7.71
CA MET A 69 12.03 -7.78 8.90
C MET A 69 10.85 -7.06 9.54
N ASP A 70 10.87 -5.72 9.59
CA ASP A 70 9.73 -4.91 10.03
C ASP A 70 8.51 -5.10 9.12
N GLU A 71 8.70 -5.14 7.80
CA GLU A 71 7.64 -5.38 6.81
C GLU A 71 7.03 -6.78 6.98
N VAL A 72 7.84 -7.80 7.18
CA VAL A 72 7.37 -9.17 7.46
C VAL A 72 6.60 -9.24 8.78
N ALA A 73 7.11 -8.60 9.82
CA ALA A 73 6.41 -8.51 11.09
C ALA A 73 5.06 -7.80 10.95
N ARG A 74 5.02 -6.67 10.24
CA ARG A 74 3.78 -5.92 9.96
C ARG A 74 2.80 -6.75 9.13
N TRP A 75 3.27 -7.41 8.06
CA TRP A 75 2.46 -8.32 7.25
C TRP A 75 1.82 -9.42 8.13
N SER A 76 2.57 -10.00 9.05
CA SER A 76 2.05 -11.06 9.93
C SER A 76 0.90 -10.59 10.83
N THR A 77 0.84 -9.29 11.16
CA THR A 77 -0.25 -8.69 11.97
C THR A 77 -1.51 -8.37 11.18
N LEU A 78 -1.47 -8.37 9.86
CA LEU A 78 -2.66 -8.16 9.03
C LEU A 78 -3.63 -9.33 9.18
N SER A 79 -4.95 -9.06 9.04
CA SER A 79 -5.94 -10.14 8.92
C SER A 79 -5.70 -10.95 7.64
N GLU A 80 -6.11 -12.22 7.64
CA GLU A 80 -5.98 -13.08 6.46
C GLU A 80 -6.70 -12.49 5.24
N ASP A 81 -7.86 -11.84 5.45
CA ASP A 81 -8.60 -11.16 4.39
C ASP A 81 -7.76 -10.05 3.73
N LYS A 82 -7.09 -9.20 4.52
CA LYS A 82 -6.22 -8.14 3.98
C LYS A 82 -5.00 -8.69 3.26
N LYS A 83 -4.37 -9.74 3.81
CA LYS A 83 -3.27 -10.44 3.15
C LYS A 83 -3.69 -10.96 1.78
N SER A 84 -4.84 -11.63 1.72
CA SER A 84 -5.39 -12.17 0.49
C SER A 84 -5.75 -11.07 -0.52
N ILE A 85 -6.36 -9.95 -0.06
CA ILE A 85 -6.65 -8.79 -0.91
C ILE A 85 -5.37 -8.24 -1.53
N TYR A 86 -4.36 -7.93 -0.70
CA TYR A 86 -3.11 -7.36 -1.21
C TYR A 86 -2.36 -8.34 -2.12
N ALA A 87 -2.27 -9.63 -1.74
CA ALA A 87 -1.64 -10.64 -2.56
C ALA A 87 -2.29 -10.75 -3.95
N THR A 88 -3.64 -10.72 -4.01
CA THR A 88 -4.38 -10.85 -5.27
C THR A 88 -4.29 -9.59 -6.13
N LEU A 89 -4.35 -8.39 -5.52
CA LEU A 89 -4.22 -7.12 -6.25
C LEU A 89 -2.81 -6.88 -6.79
N LEU A 90 -1.80 -7.45 -6.15
CA LEU A 90 -0.38 -7.22 -6.48
C LEU A 90 0.26 -8.41 -7.19
N ASP A 91 -0.52 -9.46 -7.47
CA ASP A 91 -0.05 -10.63 -8.20
C ASP A 91 0.46 -10.26 -9.60
N GLY A 92 1.63 -10.79 -9.96
CA GLY A 92 2.29 -10.49 -11.24
C GLY A 92 2.89 -9.09 -11.37
N ILE A 93 2.89 -8.27 -10.31
CA ILE A 93 3.55 -6.96 -10.30
C ILE A 93 4.97 -7.13 -9.76
N THR A 94 5.95 -6.85 -10.61
CA THR A 94 7.38 -7.15 -10.37
C THR A 94 7.91 -6.61 -9.04
N GLU A 95 7.49 -5.41 -8.65
CA GLU A 95 7.94 -4.75 -7.43
C GLU A 95 7.51 -5.47 -6.15
N PHE A 96 6.44 -6.27 -6.22
CA PHE A 96 5.87 -6.98 -5.06
C PHE A 96 6.10 -8.49 -5.09
N GLU A 97 6.39 -9.05 -6.27
CA GLU A 97 6.49 -10.50 -6.48
C GLU A 97 7.47 -11.16 -5.49
N GLY A 98 8.65 -10.57 -5.31
CA GLY A 98 9.65 -11.10 -4.40
C GLY A 98 9.20 -11.11 -2.94
N PHE A 99 8.52 -10.05 -2.48
CA PHE A 99 7.98 -9.98 -1.12
C PHE A 99 6.84 -10.96 -0.90
N LEU A 100 5.88 -11.01 -1.83
CA LEU A 100 4.72 -11.91 -1.74
C LEU A 100 5.16 -13.39 -1.71
N ASN A 101 6.14 -13.75 -2.53
CA ASN A 101 6.76 -15.07 -2.50
C ASN A 101 7.48 -15.34 -1.17
N PHE A 102 8.21 -14.36 -0.65
CA PHE A 102 8.95 -14.50 0.61
C PHE A 102 8.03 -14.77 1.81
N VAL A 103 6.87 -14.10 1.85
CA VAL A 103 5.86 -14.28 2.92
C VAL A 103 4.86 -15.40 2.63
N ASN A 104 5.03 -16.16 1.52
CA ASN A 104 4.13 -17.21 1.07
C ASN A 104 2.67 -16.72 0.98
N ALA A 105 2.45 -15.55 0.40
CA ALA A 105 1.15 -14.94 0.26
C ALA A 105 0.22 -15.79 -0.63
N LYS A 106 -1.08 -15.83 -0.29
CA LYS A 106 -2.07 -16.61 -1.02
C LYS A 106 -2.91 -15.70 -1.91
N VAL A 107 -2.91 -15.99 -3.20
CA VAL A 107 -3.75 -15.33 -4.20
C VAL A 107 -5.11 -16.01 -4.25
N LEU A 108 -6.19 -15.23 -4.36
CA LEU A 108 -7.56 -15.69 -4.47
C LEU A 108 -8.03 -15.75 -5.93
N GLU A 109 -9.10 -16.49 -6.17
CA GLU A 109 -9.86 -16.41 -7.42
C GLU A 109 -10.49 -15.01 -7.56
N ALA A 110 -10.53 -14.49 -8.78
CA ALA A 110 -10.93 -13.10 -9.04
C ALA A 110 -12.37 -12.78 -8.61
N ASP A 111 -13.28 -13.76 -8.71
CA ASP A 111 -14.69 -13.58 -8.39
C ASP A 111 -14.94 -13.32 -6.89
N ASP A 112 -14.05 -13.81 -6.02
CA ASP A 112 -14.17 -13.64 -4.57
C ASP A 112 -13.60 -12.30 -4.08
N LEU A 113 -12.68 -11.69 -4.84
CA LEU A 113 -11.95 -10.51 -4.41
C LEU A 113 -12.84 -9.29 -4.15
N VAL A 114 -13.81 -9.02 -5.03
CA VAL A 114 -14.74 -7.89 -4.90
C VAL A 114 -15.53 -7.98 -3.60
N ASN A 115 -16.09 -9.16 -3.34
CA ASN A 115 -16.88 -9.41 -2.13
C ASN A 115 -16.01 -9.30 -0.86
N LEU A 116 -14.79 -9.80 -0.94
CA LEU A 116 -13.83 -9.72 0.17
C LEU A 116 -13.45 -8.26 0.47
N ILE A 117 -13.18 -7.44 -0.56
CA ILE A 117 -12.92 -6.01 -0.37
C ILE A 117 -14.12 -5.31 0.26
N ARG A 118 -15.34 -5.55 -0.25
CA ARG A 118 -16.57 -4.95 0.29
C ARG A 118 -16.81 -5.31 1.75
N SER A 119 -16.62 -6.56 2.13
CA SER A 119 -16.78 -7.02 3.51
C SER A 119 -15.69 -6.48 4.45
N THR A 120 -14.43 -6.56 4.04
CA THR A 120 -13.28 -6.13 4.85
C THR A 120 -13.28 -4.61 5.11
N TYR A 121 -13.72 -3.82 4.13
CA TYR A 121 -13.78 -2.36 4.22
C TYR A 121 -15.20 -1.81 4.42
N GLN A 122 -16.12 -2.66 4.90
CA GLN A 122 -17.48 -2.24 5.23
C GLN A 122 -17.48 -1.06 6.21
N GLY A 123 -18.25 0.00 5.89
CA GLY A 123 -18.31 1.22 6.69
C GLY A 123 -17.09 2.15 6.56
N LYS A 124 -16.10 1.80 5.73
CA LYS A 124 -14.94 2.65 5.43
C LYS A 124 -14.94 3.18 4.00
N ILE A 125 -15.71 2.55 3.11
CA ILE A 125 -15.85 2.91 1.68
C ILE A 125 -17.31 2.91 1.26
N CYS A 126 -17.59 3.57 0.13
CA CYS A 126 -18.92 3.55 -0.48
C CYS A 126 -19.29 2.13 -0.93
N GLU A 127 -20.45 1.63 -0.48
CA GLU A 127 -20.97 0.29 -0.80
C GLU A 127 -21.25 0.11 -2.32
N HIS A 128 -21.48 1.21 -3.05
CA HIS A 128 -21.77 1.21 -4.49
C HIS A 128 -20.58 1.68 -5.34
N ALA A 129 -19.37 1.73 -4.79
CA ALA A 129 -18.19 2.01 -5.57
C ALA A 129 -17.97 0.90 -6.62
N ASN A 130 -17.54 1.29 -7.82
CA ASN A 130 -17.29 0.35 -8.92
C ASN A 130 -15.91 -0.30 -8.75
N ILE A 131 -15.82 -1.17 -7.72
CA ILE A 131 -14.57 -1.87 -7.36
C ILE A 131 -14.12 -2.79 -8.47
N GLU A 132 -15.06 -3.46 -9.15
CA GLU A 132 -14.81 -4.38 -10.24
C GLU A 132 -13.97 -3.74 -11.36
N ASN A 133 -14.36 -2.53 -11.76
CA ASN A 133 -13.62 -1.80 -12.79
C ASN A 133 -12.26 -1.31 -12.29
N ILE A 134 -12.16 -0.93 -11.02
CA ILE A 134 -10.91 -0.45 -10.43
C ILE A 134 -9.90 -1.60 -10.33
N ILE A 135 -10.32 -2.80 -9.93
CA ILE A 135 -9.47 -4.01 -9.88
C ILE A 135 -8.85 -4.29 -11.26
N VAL A 136 -9.66 -4.22 -12.32
CA VAL A 136 -9.19 -4.53 -13.68
C VAL A 136 -8.22 -3.47 -14.21
N GLN A 137 -8.47 -2.19 -13.93
CA GLN A 137 -7.69 -1.09 -14.51
C GLN A 137 -6.52 -0.64 -13.65
N TYR A 138 -6.63 -0.70 -12.33
CA TYR A 138 -5.74 -0.06 -11.38
C TYR A 138 -5.53 -0.92 -10.12
N PRO A 139 -5.10 -2.19 -10.23
CA PRO A 139 -5.02 -3.09 -9.08
C PRO A 139 -3.99 -2.62 -8.04
N CYS A 140 -2.82 -2.16 -8.47
CA CYS A 140 -1.77 -1.67 -7.58
C CYS A 140 -2.18 -0.38 -6.86
N GLU A 141 -2.75 0.57 -7.60
CA GLU A 141 -3.28 1.80 -7.00
C GLU A 141 -4.40 1.53 -6.03
N LEU A 142 -5.23 0.51 -6.29
CA LEU A 142 -6.27 0.09 -5.35
C LEU A 142 -5.66 -0.45 -4.05
N ALA A 143 -4.60 -1.26 -4.13
CA ALA A 143 -3.92 -1.78 -2.95
C ALA A 143 -3.39 -0.64 -2.05
N TYR A 144 -2.69 0.34 -2.62
CA TYR A 144 -2.25 1.52 -1.88
C TYR A 144 -3.41 2.37 -1.34
N ALA A 145 -4.48 2.56 -2.14
CA ALA A 145 -5.66 3.30 -1.70
C ALA A 145 -6.33 2.63 -0.49
N LEU A 146 -6.47 1.30 -0.50
CA LEU A 146 -7.03 0.54 0.60
C LEU A 146 -6.14 0.62 1.86
N ALA A 147 -4.81 0.62 1.71
CA ALA A 147 -3.89 0.81 2.82
C ALA A 147 -4.06 2.19 3.48
N LEU A 148 -4.17 3.26 2.68
CA LEU A 148 -4.45 4.62 3.15
C LEU A 148 -5.81 4.74 3.84
N ILE A 149 -6.84 4.08 3.31
CA ILE A 149 -8.19 4.07 3.87
C ILE A 149 -8.23 3.37 5.24
N ASP A 150 -7.37 2.39 5.43
CA ASP A 150 -7.32 1.61 6.68
C ASP A 150 -6.62 2.34 7.82
N THR A 151 -5.77 3.32 7.52
CA THR A 151 -5.10 4.12 8.56
C THR A 151 -6.06 5.13 9.21
N THR A 152 -5.87 5.37 10.49
CA THR A 152 -6.55 6.43 11.24
C THR A 152 -5.75 7.74 11.27
N ASP A 153 -4.51 7.73 10.78
CA ASP A 153 -3.66 8.92 10.78
C ASP A 153 -3.98 9.82 9.58
N HIS A 154 -4.56 10.98 9.86
CA HIS A 154 -4.90 11.98 8.84
C HIS A 154 -3.68 12.65 8.19
N ARG A 155 -2.46 12.35 8.66
CA ARG A 155 -1.19 12.85 8.10
C ARG A 155 -0.59 11.89 7.08
N SER A 156 -1.22 10.74 6.85
CA SER A 156 -0.76 9.78 5.85
C SER A 156 -0.79 10.40 4.46
N ILE A 157 0.33 10.37 3.77
CA ILE A 157 0.53 10.95 2.45
C ILE A 157 1.11 9.88 1.54
N THR A 158 0.56 9.76 0.33
CA THR A 158 1.16 8.91 -0.70
C THR A 158 2.50 9.50 -1.11
N PRO A 159 3.60 8.74 -1.05
CA PRO A 159 4.90 9.24 -1.49
C PRO A 159 4.89 9.66 -2.96
N ALA A 160 5.60 10.75 -3.29
CA ALA A 160 5.61 11.30 -4.64
C ALA A 160 6.08 10.27 -5.70
N TRP A 161 7.03 9.41 -5.38
CA TRP A 161 7.51 8.38 -6.29
C TRP A 161 6.47 7.24 -6.51
N VAL A 162 5.60 6.96 -5.53
CA VAL A 162 4.44 6.07 -5.73
C VAL A 162 3.49 6.71 -6.73
N LEU A 163 3.17 8.02 -6.58
CA LEU A 163 2.29 8.74 -7.50
C LEU A 163 2.88 8.87 -8.91
N CYS A 164 4.21 8.87 -9.06
CA CYS A 164 4.84 8.84 -10.38
C CYS A 164 4.58 7.52 -11.13
N ASN A 165 4.58 6.40 -10.41
CA ASN A 165 4.38 5.08 -11.00
C ASN A 165 2.90 4.66 -11.00
N TYR A 166 2.14 5.07 -9.99
CA TYR A 166 0.75 4.72 -9.73
C TYR A 166 -0.10 5.97 -9.49
N PRO A 167 -0.36 6.79 -10.53
CA PRO A 167 -0.93 8.13 -10.39
C PRO A 167 -2.38 8.17 -9.92
N ASN A 168 -3.09 7.05 -9.99
CA ASN A 168 -4.51 7.00 -9.65
C ASN A 168 -4.82 6.73 -8.18
N VAL A 169 -3.80 6.53 -7.31
CA VAL A 169 -4.01 6.21 -5.88
C VAL A 169 -4.96 7.21 -5.21
N GLU A 170 -4.67 8.51 -5.30
CA GLU A 170 -5.50 9.55 -4.66
C GLU A 170 -6.90 9.65 -5.28
N ASN A 171 -7.00 9.47 -6.60
CA ASN A 171 -8.29 9.46 -7.28
C ASN A 171 -9.16 8.27 -6.81
N ILE A 172 -8.56 7.10 -6.61
CA ILE A 172 -9.26 5.91 -6.10
C ILE A 172 -9.71 6.15 -4.66
N VAL A 173 -8.86 6.70 -3.78
CA VAL A 173 -9.28 7.11 -2.42
C VAL A 173 -10.49 8.03 -2.48
N ARG A 174 -10.46 9.05 -3.37
CA ARG A 174 -11.57 9.97 -3.56
C ARG A 174 -12.85 9.27 -4.05
N LEU A 175 -12.73 8.34 -5.00
CA LEU A 175 -13.88 7.57 -5.50
C LEU A 175 -14.48 6.67 -4.41
N LEU A 176 -13.65 6.03 -3.60
CA LEU A 176 -14.09 5.10 -2.57
C LEU A 176 -14.66 5.82 -1.33
N ARG A 177 -14.08 6.95 -0.91
CA ARG A 177 -14.39 7.62 0.36
C ARG A 177 -15.09 8.96 0.24
N HIS A 178 -14.85 9.74 -0.81
CA HIS A 178 -15.25 11.14 -0.89
C HIS A 178 -16.21 11.43 -2.04
N THR A 179 -16.69 10.39 -2.74
CA THR A 179 -17.68 10.52 -3.81
C THR A 179 -18.98 9.84 -3.39
N ARG A 180 -20.03 10.66 -3.20
CA ARG A 180 -21.37 10.17 -2.83
C ARG A 180 -21.99 9.38 -3.96
N CYS A 181 -22.47 8.18 -3.69
CA CYS A 181 -23.22 7.40 -4.67
C CYS A 181 -24.66 7.93 -4.84
N LEU A 182 -25.21 7.74 -6.03
CA LEU A 182 -26.58 8.19 -6.36
C LEU A 182 -27.66 7.43 -5.57
N ARG A 183 -27.38 6.19 -5.16
CA ARG A 183 -28.33 5.32 -4.45
C ARG A 183 -28.45 5.63 -2.96
N GLY A 184 -27.48 6.37 -2.38
CA GLY A 184 -27.45 6.67 -0.95
C GLY A 184 -27.23 5.41 -0.10
N CYS A 185 -25.98 4.92 -0.01
CA CYS A 185 -25.63 3.81 0.88
C CYS A 185 -25.42 4.29 2.33
N ASN A 186 -25.31 3.35 3.28
CA ASN A 186 -25.12 3.67 4.70
C ASN A 186 -23.87 4.53 4.93
N TYR A 187 -22.74 4.16 4.29
CA TYR A 187 -21.51 4.95 4.37
C TYR A 187 -21.71 6.40 3.88
N CYS A 188 -22.25 6.57 2.66
CA CYS A 188 -22.44 7.92 2.09
C CYS A 188 -23.43 8.77 2.88
N ASN A 189 -24.47 8.17 3.43
CA ASN A 189 -25.47 8.90 4.24
C ASN A 189 -24.93 9.29 5.60
N LYS A 190 -24.00 8.52 6.17
CA LYS A 190 -23.40 8.81 7.47
C LYS A 190 -22.19 9.73 7.35
N ASP A 191 -21.23 9.37 6.48
CA ASP A 191 -19.91 10.00 6.47
C ASP A 191 -19.81 11.16 5.47
N LEU A 192 -20.67 11.21 4.43
CA LEU A 192 -20.68 12.24 3.39
C LEU A 192 -21.90 13.17 3.44
N ASP A 193 -22.82 12.97 4.38
CA ASP A 193 -23.96 13.87 4.55
C ASP A 193 -23.58 15.06 5.44
N VAL A 194 -23.67 16.26 4.86
CA VAL A 194 -23.30 17.51 5.55
C VAL A 194 -24.20 17.78 6.76
N HIS A 195 -25.51 17.55 6.63
CA HIS A 195 -26.45 17.77 7.74
C HIS A 195 -26.22 16.79 8.88
N TYR A 196 -26.01 15.51 8.57
CA TYR A 196 -25.69 14.50 9.58
C TYR A 196 -24.41 14.86 10.34
N ASN A 197 -23.35 15.26 9.63
CA ASN A 197 -22.09 15.63 10.26
C ASN A 197 -22.19 16.92 11.08
N LEU A 198 -22.87 17.95 10.59
CA LEU A 198 -23.10 19.18 11.36
C LEU A 198 -23.87 18.91 12.64
N LYS A 199 -24.90 18.05 12.59
CA LYS A 199 -25.66 17.65 13.78
C LYS A 199 -24.78 16.92 14.80
N GLN A 200 -23.91 16.00 14.34
CA GLN A 200 -23.00 15.26 15.22
C GLN A 200 -21.93 16.13 15.88
N TYR A 201 -21.37 17.09 15.14
CA TYR A 201 -20.25 17.91 15.63
C TYR A 201 -20.68 19.19 16.35
N PHE A 202 -21.80 19.76 15.99
CA PHE A 202 -22.23 21.08 16.49
C PHE A 202 -23.58 21.07 17.21
N GLY A 203 -24.28 19.94 17.23
CA GLY A 203 -25.58 19.83 17.92
C GLY A 203 -26.71 20.64 17.28
N TYR A 204 -26.59 21.02 16.01
CA TYR A 204 -27.65 21.70 15.27
C TYR A 204 -28.68 20.68 14.76
N ASP A 205 -29.97 21.00 15.00
CA ASP A 205 -31.10 20.29 14.41
C ASP A 205 -31.45 20.88 13.03
#